data_a96c1c697e7101571ad0745f76dd7a5c
#
_entry.id   a96c1c697e7101571ad0745f76dd7a5c
#
_cell.length_a   1.000
_cell.length_b   1.000
_cell.length_c   1.000
_cell.angle_alpha   90.00
_cell.angle_beta   90.00
_cell.angle_gamma   90.00
#
_symmetry.space_group_name_H-M   'P 1'
#
loop_
_entity.id
_entity.type
_entity.pdbx_description
1 polymer ?
#
loop_
_entity_poly.entity_id
_entity_poly.type
_entity_poly.pdbx_seq_one_letter_code
_entity_poly.pdbx_strand_id
1 'polypeptide(L)'
;MLHLRYFVAVAEELNFSAAARRLHMATSPLSQRIKDLERELDHRLFERDTHSVTLTPAGEALLPIARDVLERVNRIPWRLREVTRSERGTMFVGIPSGLHPRLRELVNTLAERADEWCELLRWPGTSKALVTGVCDGRLALALARLPVSDPALDVLPVMSERLGAVVPADQFTGRDSVALAELADLCFVVAPQEMKFSYFDQLDREMAERGVKKRVKLTDSNYGGIAEVVSSGIAFYFSMLNAESPMHGYALENTKVLPFTDFEPVLDTALIWRRDRAIGGDLDEVIATAREVFADPLHL
;
A
#
# COMPACT_ATOMS: atom_id res chain seq x y z
N MET A 1 0.77 2.40 27.59
CA MET A 1 0.77 1.89 26.21
C MET A 1 -0.51 2.22 25.43
N LEU A 2 -1.69 1.91 25.96
CA LEU A 2 -2.96 2.16 25.27
C LEU A 2 -3.17 3.66 24.99
N HIS A 3 -2.83 4.53 25.92
CA HIS A 3 -2.94 5.98 25.78
C HIS A 3 -2.08 6.53 24.65
N LEU A 4 -0.86 6.02 24.45
CA LEU A 4 -0.01 6.43 23.32
C LEU A 4 -0.61 6.03 21.95
N ARG A 5 -1.27 4.85 21.83
CA ARG A 5 -1.99 4.48 20.61
C ARG A 5 -3.15 5.43 20.30
N TYR A 6 -3.88 5.83 21.32
CA TYR A 6 -4.96 6.80 21.18
C TYR A 6 -4.43 8.18 20.77
N PHE A 7 -3.33 8.62 21.40
CA PHE A 7 -2.68 9.86 21.04
C PHE A 7 -2.21 9.88 19.57
N VAL A 8 -1.48 8.86 19.13
CA VAL A 8 -1.00 8.76 17.74
C VAL A 8 -2.17 8.76 16.75
N ALA A 9 -3.25 8.02 17.02
CA ALA A 9 -4.42 7.99 16.15
C ALA A 9 -5.09 9.38 16.03
N VAL A 10 -5.23 10.13 17.13
CA VAL A 10 -5.78 11.50 17.10
C VAL A 10 -4.84 12.46 16.40
N ALA A 11 -3.52 12.33 16.61
CA ALA A 11 -2.49 13.16 15.97
C ALA A 11 -2.42 12.98 14.44
N GLU A 12 -2.70 11.77 13.95
CA GLU A 12 -2.71 11.46 12.52
C GLU A 12 -4.00 11.91 11.82
N GLU A 13 -5.14 11.81 12.50
CA GLU A 13 -6.44 12.19 11.95
C GLU A 13 -6.77 13.67 12.16
N LEU A 14 -6.14 14.34 13.13
CA LEU A 14 -6.47 15.70 13.61
C LEU A 14 -7.99 15.89 13.83
N ASN A 15 -8.66 14.77 14.15
CA ASN A 15 -10.10 14.70 14.34
C ASN A 15 -10.46 13.54 15.27
N PHE A 16 -11.04 13.86 16.44
CA PHE A 16 -11.40 12.85 17.45
C PHE A 16 -12.44 11.84 16.96
N SER A 17 -13.40 12.25 16.14
CA SER A 17 -14.42 11.35 15.61
C SER A 17 -13.87 10.40 14.56
N ALA A 18 -12.96 10.86 13.70
CA ALA A 18 -12.26 10.03 12.73
C ALA A 18 -11.34 9.02 13.44
N ALA A 19 -10.54 9.48 14.40
CA ALA A 19 -9.67 8.62 15.21
C ALA A 19 -10.45 7.57 16.00
N ALA A 20 -11.61 7.93 16.58
CA ALA A 20 -12.47 7.00 17.30
C ALA A 20 -13.02 5.91 16.37
N ARG A 21 -13.47 6.25 15.16
CA ARG A 21 -13.90 5.26 14.15
C ARG A 21 -12.76 4.31 13.78
N ARG A 22 -11.55 4.86 13.53
CA ARG A 22 -10.35 4.06 13.23
C ARG A 22 -9.99 3.09 14.35
N LEU A 23 -10.24 3.49 15.60
CA LEU A 23 -9.97 2.68 16.80
C LEU A 23 -11.14 1.79 17.23
N HIS A 24 -12.23 1.78 16.46
CA HIS A 24 -13.47 1.05 16.78
C HIS A 24 -14.03 1.35 18.17
N MET A 25 -14.04 2.64 18.56
CA MET A 25 -14.54 3.09 19.84
C MET A 25 -15.37 4.38 19.72
N ALA A 26 -16.07 4.75 20.80
CA ALA A 26 -16.80 6.02 20.85
C ALA A 26 -15.86 7.21 21.12
N THR A 27 -16.24 8.40 20.62
CA THR A 27 -15.44 9.64 20.74
C THR A 27 -15.23 10.09 22.19
N SER A 28 -16.27 9.95 23.05
CA SER A 28 -16.20 10.39 24.44
C SER A 28 -15.14 9.63 25.27
N PRO A 29 -15.09 8.29 25.28
CA PRO A 29 -14.01 7.56 25.93
C PRO A 29 -12.63 7.87 25.33
N LEU A 30 -12.49 8.05 24.01
CA LEU A 30 -11.22 8.44 23.41
C LEU A 30 -10.74 9.79 23.96
N SER A 31 -11.63 10.79 24.01
CA SER A 31 -11.33 12.12 24.54
C SER A 31 -10.91 12.06 26.02
N GLN A 32 -11.56 11.20 26.82
CA GLN A 32 -11.19 11.03 28.23
C GLN A 32 -9.79 10.41 28.35
N ARG A 33 -9.45 9.40 27.55
CA ARG A 33 -8.12 8.78 27.56
C ARG A 33 -6.99 9.73 27.17
N ILE A 34 -7.27 10.65 26.24
CA ILE A 34 -6.31 11.70 25.89
C ILE A 34 -6.14 12.67 27.05
N LYS A 35 -7.22 13.10 27.71
CA LYS A 35 -7.12 13.96 28.91
C LYS A 35 -6.35 13.28 30.05
N ASP A 36 -6.53 11.97 30.21
CA ASP A 36 -5.78 11.20 31.23
C ASP A 36 -4.28 11.19 30.91
N LEU A 37 -3.90 11.02 29.62
CA LEU A 37 -2.51 11.12 29.18
C LEU A 37 -1.94 12.54 29.36
N GLU A 38 -2.69 13.57 28.98
CA GLU A 38 -2.29 14.98 29.19
C GLU A 38 -2.03 15.29 30.66
N ARG A 39 -2.88 14.76 31.53
CA ARG A 39 -2.70 14.90 33.01
C ARG A 39 -1.51 14.10 33.52
N GLU A 40 -1.27 12.88 33.04
CA GLU A 40 -0.12 12.06 33.41
C GLU A 40 1.21 12.71 33.02
N LEU A 41 1.23 13.39 31.87
CA LEU A 41 2.42 14.08 31.35
C LEU A 41 2.53 15.54 31.82
N ASP A 42 1.52 16.06 32.51
CA ASP A 42 1.38 17.46 32.91
C ASP A 42 1.52 18.46 31.75
N HIS A 43 1.11 18.03 30.55
CA HIS A 43 1.16 18.86 29.35
C HIS A 43 -0.08 18.62 28.48
N ARG A 44 -0.62 19.71 27.91
CA ARG A 44 -1.61 19.58 26.84
C ARG A 44 -0.90 19.13 25.56
N LEU A 45 -1.49 18.15 24.89
CA LEU A 45 -0.96 17.58 23.64
C LEU A 45 -1.72 18.10 22.42
N PHE A 46 -2.98 18.52 22.62
CA PHE A 46 -3.84 19.06 21.57
C PHE A 46 -4.41 20.40 21.95
N GLU A 47 -4.40 21.32 21.01
CA GLU A 47 -5.28 22.48 21.01
C GLU A 47 -6.61 22.11 20.35
N ARG A 48 -7.71 22.51 21.00
CA ARG A 48 -9.06 22.17 20.55
C ARG A 48 -9.84 23.46 20.44
N ASP A 49 -10.20 23.78 19.22
CA ASP A 49 -11.17 24.83 18.91
C ASP A 49 -12.47 24.17 18.44
N THR A 50 -13.56 24.95 18.37
CA THR A 50 -14.89 24.49 17.91
C THR A 50 -14.86 23.86 16.52
N HIS A 51 -13.86 24.13 15.70
CA HIS A 51 -13.74 23.68 14.31
C HIS A 51 -12.47 22.93 13.97
N SER A 52 -11.45 22.91 14.84
CA SER A 52 -10.15 22.29 14.55
C SER A 52 -9.51 21.63 15.76
N VAL A 53 -8.72 20.61 15.47
CA VAL A 53 -7.82 19.96 16.42
C VAL A 53 -6.40 20.05 15.85
N THR A 54 -5.47 20.61 16.59
CA THR A 54 -4.06 20.73 16.22
C THR A 54 -3.18 20.21 17.34
N LEU A 55 -1.94 19.83 17.01
CA LEU A 55 -0.95 19.46 18.01
C LEU A 55 -0.41 20.72 18.69
N THR A 56 -0.17 20.64 20.00
CA THR A 56 0.67 21.61 20.71
C THR A 56 2.15 21.32 20.44
N PRO A 57 3.09 22.23 20.78
CA PRO A 57 4.52 21.91 20.71
C PRO A 57 4.91 20.66 21.51
N ALA A 58 4.24 20.40 22.65
CA ALA A 58 4.42 19.17 23.42
C ALA A 58 3.89 17.93 22.68
N GLY A 59 2.74 18.07 21.98
CA GLY A 59 2.19 17.02 21.14
C GLY A 59 3.10 16.69 19.93
N GLU A 60 3.64 17.72 19.27
CA GLU A 60 4.61 17.54 18.19
C GLU A 60 5.88 16.82 18.65
N ALA A 61 6.41 17.19 19.83
CA ALA A 61 7.58 16.53 20.41
C ALA A 61 7.26 15.07 20.83
N LEU A 62 6.06 14.81 21.35
CA LEU A 62 5.67 13.46 21.79
C LEU A 62 5.42 12.52 20.63
N LEU A 63 4.93 13.00 19.47
CA LEU A 63 4.49 12.15 18.37
C LEU A 63 5.57 11.17 17.86
N PRO A 64 6.81 11.59 17.55
CA PRO A 64 7.86 10.67 17.16
C PRO A 64 8.24 9.69 18.29
N ILE A 65 8.27 10.15 19.53
CA ILE A 65 8.58 9.31 20.69
C ILE A 65 7.50 8.25 20.90
N ALA A 66 6.22 8.63 20.80
CA ALA A 66 5.10 7.71 20.94
C ALA A 66 5.09 6.63 19.86
N ARG A 67 5.43 7.00 18.63
CA ARG A 67 5.59 6.06 17.51
C ARG A 67 6.72 5.06 17.79
N ASP A 68 7.89 5.52 18.19
CA ASP A 68 9.04 4.65 18.52
C ASP A 68 8.70 3.67 19.66
N VAL A 69 8.08 4.16 20.75
CA VAL A 69 7.67 3.31 21.88
C VAL A 69 6.65 2.25 21.44
N LEU A 70 5.63 2.63 20.69
CA LEU A 70 4.61 1.68 20.19
C LEU A 70 5.22 0.64 19.26
N GLU A 71 6.16 1.05 18.44
CA GLU A 71 6.91 0.17 17.58
C GLU A 71 7.72 -0.86 18.36
N ARG A 72 8.48 -0.43 19.37
CA ARG A 72 9.24 -1.32 20.26
C ARG A 72 8.34 -2.32 20.97
N VAL A 73 7.16 -1.89 21.40
CA VAL A 73 6.17 -2.77 22.03
C VAL A 73 5.61 -3.79 21.04
N ASN A 74 5.32 -3.39 19.82
CA ASN A 74 4.85 -4.29 18.76
C ASN A 74 5.90 -5.36 18.40
N ARG A 75 7.19 -5.09 18.66
CA ARG A 75 8.29 -6.06 18.49
C ARG A 75 8.33 -7.15 19.57
N ILE A 76 7.76 -6.93 20.75
CA ILE A 76 7.87 -7.88 21.88
C ILE A 76 7.37 -9.29 21.52
N PRO A 77 6.17 -9.48 20.92
CA PRO A 77 5.69 -10.82 20.58
C PRO A 77 6.58 -11.56 19.57
N TRP A 78 7.22 -10.80 18.66
CA TRP A 78 8.14 -11.38 17.69
C TRP A 78 9.46 -11.78 18.36
N ARG A 79 10.07 -10.89 19.18
CA ARG A 79 11.29 -11.20 19.94
C ARG A 79 11.13 -12.40 20.88
N LEU A 80 9.97 -12.51 21.51
CA LEU A 80 9.68 -13.68 22.36
C LEU A 80 9.59 -14.98 21.53
N ARG A 81 8.98 -14.94 20.37
CA ARG A 81 8.93 -16.09 19.46
C ARG A 81 10.32 -16.48 18.95
N GLU A 82 11.17 -15.53 18.63
CA GLU A 82 12.55 -15.77 18.19
C GLU A 82 13.39 -16.49 19.26
N VAL A 83 13.22 -16.13 20.53
CA VAL A 83 14.01 -16.71 21.64
C VAL A 83 13.44 -18.06 22.13
N THR A 84 12.13 -18.30 22.00
CA THR A 84 11.47 -19.52 22.49
C THR A 84 11.47 -20.66 21.47
N ARG A 85 12.12 -20.50 20.32
CA ARG A 85 12.15 -21.49 19.24
C ARG A 85 13.04 -22.68 19.54
N SER A 86 12.42 -23.86 19.64
CA SER A 86 13.06 -25.17 19.46
C SER A 86 12.62 -25.91 18.17
N GLU A 87 11.77 -25.27 17.34
CA GLU A 87 11.25 -25.83 16.08
C GLU A 87 11.34 -24.80 14.95
N ARG A 88 11.34 -25.25 13.68
CA ARG A 88 11.32 -24.46 12.44
C ARG A 88 10.38 -23.27 12.55
N GLY A 89 10.90 -22.08 12.38
CA GLY A 89 10.08 -20.88 12.50
C GLY A 89 9.18 -20.64 11.31
N THR A 90 8.00 -20.07 11.58
CA THR A 90 7.08 -19.61 10.55
C THR A 90 7.22 -18.10 10.38
N MET A 91 7.42 -17.63 9.15
CA MET A 91 7.42 -16.23 8.77
C MET A 91 6.26 -15.94 7.81
N PHE A 92 5.66 -14.76 7.93
CA PHE A 92 4.63 -14.34 6.99
C PHE A 92 5.20 -13.39 5.94
N VAL A 93 4.94 -13.72 4.66
CA VAL A 93 5.21 -12.85 3.52
C VAL A 93 3.91 -12.24 3.02
N GLY A 94 3.85 -10.91 3.00
CA GLY A 94 2.71 -10.16 2.49
C GLY A 94 2.62 -10.25 0.97
N ILE A 95 1.43 -10.60 0.44
CA ILE A 95 1.19 -10.75 -1.00
C ILE A 95 0.05 -9.81 -1.42
N PRO A 96 0.29 -8.85 -2.34
CA PRO A 96 -0.77 -7.99 -2.86
C PRO A 96 -1.72 -8.77 -3.79
N SER A 97 -2.95 -8.29 -3.91
CA SER A 97 -3.90 -8.80 -4.89
C SER A 97 -3.39 -8.57 -6.32
N GLY A 98 -3.76 -9.45 -7.25
CA GLY A 98 -3.40 -9.31 -8.66
C GLY A 98 -1.91 -9.51 -8.95
N LEU A 99 -1.22 -10.37 -8.20
CA LEU A 99 0.18 -10.70 -8.44
C LEU A 99 0.34 -11.44 -9.76
N HIS A 100 1.24 -10.96 -10.62
CA HIS A 100 1.56 -11.58 -11.91
C HIS A 100 2.01 -13.04 -11.73
N PRO A 101 1.62 -14.00 -12.61
CA PRO A 101 1.97 -15.42 -12.47
C PRO A 101 3.47 -15.66 -12.35
N ARG A 102 4.30 -15.03 -13.18
CA ARG A 102 5.77 -15.15 -13.12
C ARG A 102 6.36 -14.69 -11.79
N LEU A 103 5.84 -13.59 -11.22
CA LEU A 103 6.30 -13.15 -9.90
C LEU A 103 5.83 -14.12 -8.80
N ARG A 104 4.66 -14.74 -8.96
CA ARG A 104 4.17 -15.79 -8.06
C ARG A 104 5.08 -17.02 -8.06
N GLU A 105 5.60 -17.42 -9.22
CA GLU A 105 6.57 -18.50 -9.35
C GLU A 105 7.88 -18.17 -8.61
N LEU A 106 8.40 -16.95 -8.76
CA LEU A 106 9.60 -16.53 -8.02
C LEU A 106 9.36 -16.52 -6.50
N VAL A 107 8.17 -16.13 -6.05
CA VAL A 107 7.80 -16.23 -4.62
C VAL A 107 7.71 -17.68 -4.16
N ASN A 108 7.27 -18.61 -5.00
CA ASN A 108 7.31 -20.05 -4.69
C ASN A 108 8.75 -20.54 -4.54
N THR A 109 9.61 -20.19 -5.50
CA THR A 109 11.04 -20.52 -5.45
C THR A 109 11.71 -19.96 -4.19
N LEU A 110 11.38 -18.73 -3.80
CA LEU A 110 11.87 -18.17 -2.54
C LEU A 110 11.39 -18.99 -1.34
N ALA A 111 10.11 -19.38 -1.30
CA ALA A 111 9.56 -20.16 -0.20
C ALA A 111 10.20 -21.57 -0.12
N GLU A 112 10.40 -22.23 -1.26
CA GLU A 112 11.06 -23.55 -1.35
C GLU A 112 12.52 -23.48 -0.86
N ARG A 113 13.26 -22.45 -1.27
CA ARG A 113 14.66 -22.26 -0.84
C ARG A 113 14.76 -21.85 0.63
N ALA A 114 13.81 -21.06 1.13
CA ALA A 114 13.76 -20.65 2.53
C ALA A 114 13.34 -21.79 3.47
N ASP A 115 12.78 -22.88 2.97
CA ASP A 115 12.32 -24.03 3.77
C ASP A 115 13.44 -24.70 4.59
N GLU A 116 14.71 -24.43 4.26
CA GLU A 116 15.86 -24.84 5.06
C GLU A 116 15.89 -24.14 6.44
N TRP A 117 15.48 -22.87 6.51
CA TRP A 117 15.55 -22.04 7.72
C TRP A 117 14.19 -21.82 8.39
N CYS A 118 13.15 -21.59 7.57
CA CYS A 118 11.82 -21.27 8.08
C CYS A 118 10.74 -21.64 7.07
N GLU A 119 9.51 -21.80 7.57
CA GLU A 119 8.31 -21.89 6.74
C GLU A 119 7.83 -20.50 6.35
N LEU A 120 7.75 -20.19 5.04
CA LEU A 120 7.19 -18.93 4.53
C LEU A 120 5.71 -19.09 4.20
N LEU A 121 4.84 -18.50 5.02
CA LEU A 121 3.41 -18.46 4.79
C LEU A 121 2.98 -17.14 4.14
N ARG A 122 2.07 -17.24 3.15
CA ARG A 122 1.57 -16.08 2.43
C ARG A 122 0.42 -15.40 3.17
N TRP A 123 0.48 -14.08 3.26
CA TRP A 123 -0.56 -13.26 3.87
C TRP A 123 -1.12 -12.27 2.84
N PRO A 124 -2.38 -12.38 2.41
CA PRO A 124 -2.95 -11.48 1.41
C PRO A 124 -3.29 -10.11 2.02
N GLY A 125 -3.16 -9.06 1.22
CA GLY A 125 -3.54 -7.71 1.65
C GLY A 125 -3.40 -6.63 0.58
N THR A 126 -3.90 -5.44 0.89
CA THR A 126 -3.60 -4.25 0.08
C THR A 126 -2.18 -3.76 0.35
N SER A 127 -1.52 -3.09 -0.61
CA SER A 127 -0.15 -2.58 -0.41
C SER A 127 -0.02 -1.75 0.87
N LYS A 128 -1.00 -0.90 1.19
CA LYS A 128 -1.03 -0.12 2.43
C LYS A 128 -1.04 -1.00 3.68
N ALA A 129 -1.90 -2.02 3.72
CA ALA A 129 -2.00 -2.95 4.86
C ALA A 129 -0.74 -3.80 5.01
N LEU A 130 -0.12 -4.20 3.88
CA LEU A 130 1.11 -4.98 3.86
C LEU A 130 2.31 -4.17 4.35
N VAL A 131 2.47 -2.92 3.88
CA VAL A 131 3.49 -1.99 4.38
C VAL A 131 3.33 -1.80 5.90
N THR A 132 2.11 -1.51 6.38
CA THR A 132 1.82 -1.40 7.81
C THR A 132 2.17 -2.69 8.56
N GLY A 133 1.83 -3.86 7.98
CA GLY A 133 2.15 -5.17 8.58
C GLY A 133 3.65 -5.44 8.72
N VAL A 134 4.47 -4.96 7.78
CA VAL A 134 5.93 -5.00 7.88
C VAL A 134 6.44 -4.01 8.94
N CYS A 135 5.93 -2.77 8.94
CA CYS A 135 6.34 -1.75 9.91
C CYS A 135 6.04 -2.17 11.34
N ASP A 136 4.87 -2.73 11.62
CA ASP A 136 4.47 -3.17 12.97
C ASP A 136 4.91 -4.61 13.33
N GLY A 137 5.53 -5.31 12.38
CA GLY A 137 6.16 -6.61 12.58
C GLY A 137 5.24 -7.81 12.58
N ARG A 138 4.03 -7.67 12.12
CA ARG A 138 3.14 -8.79 11.82
C ARG A 138 3.61 -9.60 10.62
N LEU A 139 4.26 -8.93 9.67
CA LEU A 139 4.88 -9.54 8.50
C LEU A 139 6.40 -9.42 8.60
N ALA A 140 7.11 -10.46 8.21
CA ALA A 140 8.57 -10.43 8.12
C ALA A 140 9.02 -9.61 6.91
N LEU A 141 8.38 -9.84 5.77
CA LEU A 141 8.57 -9.15 4.51
C LEU A 141 7.25 -9.09 3.74
N ALA A 142 7.17 -8.24 2.72
CA ALA A 142 6.00 -8.17 1.85
C ALA A 142 6.37 -7.69 0.45
N LEU A 143 5.60 -8.13 -0.54
CA LEU A 143 5.55 -7.45 -1.83
C LEU A 143 4.63 -6.24 -1.71
N ALA A 144 5.11 -5.09 -2.16
CA ALA A 144 4.33 -3.85 -2.16
C ALA A 144 4.49 -3.11 -3.49
N ARG A 145 3.43 -2.44 -3.92
CA ARG A 145 3.49 -1.53 -5.07
C ARG A 145 4.17 -0.23 -4.64
N LEU A 146 5.10 0.25 -5.45
CA LEU A 146 5.86 1.48 -5.19
C LEU A 146 5.05 2.75 -5.58
N PRO A 147 5.38 3.91 -5.03
CA PRO A 147 6.43 4.17 -4.05
C PRO A 147 6.06 3.82 -2.61
N VAL A 148 7.05 3.40 -1.84
CA VAL A 148 6.96 3.22 -0.38
C VAL A 148 7.94 4.21 0.27
N SER A 149 7.44 5.06 1.17
CA SER A 149 8.18 6.22 1.68
C SER A 149 8.64 6.08 3.14
N ASP A 150 8.55 4.88 3.74
CA ASP A 150 8.99 4.68 5.13
C ASP A 150 10.52 4.46 5.19
N PRO A 151 11.28 5.35 5.87
CA PRO A 151 12.75 5.26 5.92
C PRO A 151 13.26 4.05 6.72
N ALA A 152 12.42 3.39 7.50
CA ALA A 152 12.77 2.18 8.25
C ALA A 152 12.76 0.92 7.37
N LEU A 153 12.25 1.02 6.14
CA LEU A 153 12.15 -0.11 5.22
C LEU A 153 13.31 -0.12 4.23
N ASP A 154 13.82 -1.32 3.96
CA ASP A 154 14.61 -1.62 2.78
C ASP A 154 13.68 -2.11 1.67
N VAL A 155 14.08 -1.84 0.43
CA VAL A 155 13.29 -2.06 -0.78
C VAL A 155 14.15 -2.79 -1.80
N LEU A 156 13.68 -3.94 -2.28
CA LEU A 156 14.28 -4.70 -3.39
C LEU A 156 13.28 -4.71 -4.55
N PRO A 157 13.53 -3.97 -5.65
CA PRO A 157 12.69 -4.04 -6.84
C PRO A 157 12.65 -5.47 -7.39
N VAL A 158 11.45 -5.95 -7.73
CA VAL A 158 11.27 -7.35 -8.22
C VAL A 158 10.50 -7.41 -9.54
N MET A 159 9.71 -6.37 -9.84
CA MET A 159 8.93 -6.35 -11.08
C MET A 159 8.53 -4.92 -11.46
N SER A 160 8.53 -4.64 -12.75
CA SER A 160 7.97 -3.43 -13.37
C SER A 160 6.97 -3.85 -14.45
N GLU A 161 5.72 -3.38 -14.35
CA GLU A 161 4.64 -3.67 -15.30
C GLU A 161 4.25 -2.38 -16.03
N ARG A 162 4.22 -2.41 -17.36
CA ARG A 162 3.74 -1.28 -18.18
C ARG A 162 2.22 -1.19 -18.13
N LEU A 163 1.72 0.04 -18.03
CA LEU A 163 0.29 0.33 -18.02
C LEU A 163 -0.16 0.91 -19.37
N GLY A 164 -1.39 0.58 -19.76
CA GLY A 164 -2.08 1.19 -20.88
C GLY A 164 -3.42 1.79 -20.47
N ALA A 165 -4.04 2.53 -21.38
CA ALA A 165 -5.37 3.05 -21.22
C ALA A 165 -6.42 1.96 -21.47
N VAL A 166 -7.32 1.75 -20.53
CA VAL A 166 -8.58 1.02 -20.77
C VAL A 166 -9.57 2.03 -21.32
N VAL A 167 -10.01 1.81 -22.54
CA VAL A 167 -10.87 2.73 -23.30
C VAL A 167 -12.09 2.00 -23.88
N PRO A 168 -13.18 2.72 -24.22
CA PRO A 168 -14.33 2.14 -24.91
C PRO A 168 -13.92 1.57 -26.26
N ALA A 169 -14.20 0.30 -26.53
CA ALA A 169 -13.74 -0.38 -27.73
C ALA A 169 -14.32 0.18 -29.02
N ASP A 170 -15.57 0.64 -28.99
CA ASP A 170 -16.30 1.22 -30.13
C ASP A 170 -15.71 2.58 -30.56
N GLN A 171 -15.34 3.44 -29.62
CA GLN A 171 -14.76 4.76 -29.90
C GLN A 171 -13.32 4.68 -30.43
N PHE A 172 -12.61 3.60 -30.12
CA PHE A 172 -11.21 3.39 -30.51
C PHE A 172 -11.03 2.20 -31.47
N THR A 173 -12.06 1.90 -32.30
CA THR A 173 -12.02 0.82 -33.28
C THR A 173 -10.85 0.98 -34.25
N GLY A 174 -10.11 -0.12 -34.50
CA GLY A 174 -8.94 -0.11 -35.39
C GLY A 174 -7.70 0.61 -34.84
N ARG A 175 -7.70 1.06 -33.58
CA ARG A 175 -6.54 1.69 -32.94
C ARG A 175 -5.71 0.64 -32.17
N ASP A 176 -4.38 0.75 -32.29
CA ASP A 176 -3.41 -0.10 -31.59
C ASP A 176 -2.66 0.68 -30.50
N SER A 177 -2.88 1.99 -30.41
CA SER A 177 -2.30 2.88 -29.42
C SER A 177 -3.12 4.16 -29.28
N VAL A 178 -2.85 4.95 -28.25
CA VAL A 178 -3.55 6.22 -27.98
C VAL A 178 -2.57 7.23 -27.37
N ALA A 179 -2.70 8.50 -27.77
CA ALA A 179 -2.03 9.56 -27.03
C ALA A 179 -2.88 10.00 -25.84
N LEU A 180 -2.24 10.35 -24.70
CA LEU A 180 -2.95 10.78 -23.51
C LEU A 180 -3.82 12.02 -23.79
N ALA A 181 -3.36 12.92 -24.66
CA ALA A 181 -4.10 14.10 -25.08
C ALA A 181 -5.44 13.76 -25.76
N GLU A 182 -5.56 12.63 -26.43
CA GLU A 182 -6.80 12.18 -27.07
C GLU A 182 -7.86 11.73 -26.02
N LEU A 183 -7.44 11.46 -24.80
CA LEU A 183 -8.31 11.08 -23.68
C LEU A 183 -8.75 12.29 -22.80
N ALA A 184 -8.32 13.52 -23.14
CA ALA A 184 -8.60 14.70 -22.33
C ALA A 184 -10.09 15.02 -22.19
N ASP A 185 -10.91 14.57 -23.13
CA ASP A 185 -12.36 14.73 -23.07
C ASP A 185 -13.09 13.67 -22.25
N LEU A 186 -12.46 12.55 -21.99
CA LEU A 186 -12.97 11.50 -21.11
C LEU A 186 -12.66 11.81 -19.63
N CYS A 187 -13.45 11.22 -18.74
CA CYS A 187 -13.16 11.31 -17.31
C CYS A 187 -12.13 10.24 -16.92
N PHE A 188 -11.09 10.61 -16.18
CA PHE A 188 -10.23 9.64 -15.54
C PHE A 188 -10.94 9.05 -14.31
N VAL A 189 -11.03 7.73 -14.20
CA VAL A 189 -11.61 7.06 -13.04
C VAL A 189 -10.62 7.11 -11.88
N VAL A 190 -10.99 7.76 -10.80
CA VAL A 190 -10.15 7.86 -9.59
C VAL A 190 -10.30 6.59 -8.76
N ALA A 191 -9.18 5.95 -8.43
CA ALA A 191 -9.18 4.77 -7.59
C ALA A 191 -9.88 5.02 -6.24
N PRO A 192 -10.67 4.05 -5.74
CA PRO A 192 -11.31 4.14 -4.42
C PRO A 192 -10.28 4.31 -3.30
N GLN A 193 -10.68 4.96 -2.20
CA GLN A 193 -9.79 5.26 -1.06
C GLN A 193 -9.13 4.01 -0.46
N GLU A 194 -9.85 2.88 -0.44
CA GLU A 194 -9.37 1.62 0.10
C GLU A 194 -8.26 1.00 -0.77
N MET A 195 -8.26 1.32 -2.06
CA MET A 195 -7.26 0.88 -3.04
C MET A 195 -6.14 1.90 -3.25
N LYS A 196 -6.30 3.12 -2.71
CA LYS A 196 -5.30 4.18 -2.89
C LYS A 196 -4.01 3.83 -2.15
N PHE A 197 -2.93 3.79 -2.90
CA PHE A 197 -1.56 3.86 -2.42
C PHE A 197 -0.84 4.99 -3.16
N SER A 198 0.33 5.38 -2.69
CA SER A 198 1.05 6.60 -3.13
C SER A 198 1.20 6.74 -4.65
N TYR A 199 1.28 5.62 -5.38
CA TYR A 199 1.34 5.60 -6.84
C TYR A 199 0.11 6.26 -7.50
N PHE A 200 -1.11 5.97 -7.04
CA PHE A 200 -2.32 6.56 -7.62
C PHE A 200 -2.41 8.06 -7.38
N ASP A 201 -1.88 8.56 -6.26
CA ASP A 201 -1.83 10.00 -6.00
C ASP A 201 -0.78 10.69 -6.89
N GLN A 202 0.31 10.01 -7.21
CA GLN A 202 1.30 10.47 -8.18
C GLN A 202 0.72 10.48 -9.59
N LEU A 203 0.09 9.39 -9.99
CA LEU A 203 -0.53 9.23 -11.30
C LEU A 203 -1.64 10.28 -11.52
N ASP A 204 -2.48 10.55 -10.52
CA ASP A 204 -3.55 11.56 -10.62
C ASP A 204 -2.98 12.98 -10.82
N ARG A 205 -1.88 13.32 -10.16
CA ARG A 205 -1.17 14.60 -10.39
C ARG A 205 -0.58 14.67 -11.80
N GLU A 206 0.08 13.61 -12.25
CA GLU A 206 0.67 13.55 -13.58
C GLU A 206 -0.39 13.66 -14.69
N MET A 207 -1.55 13.03 -14.51
CA MET A 207 -2.70 13.20 -15.40
C MET A 207 -3.16 14.66 -15.46
N ALA A 208 -3.27 15.35 -14.32
CA ALA A 208 -3.68 16.75 -14.27
C ALA A 208 -2.68 17.68 -14.95
N GLU A 209 -1.37 17.46 -14.78
CA GLU A 209 -0.29 18.20 -15.41
C GLU A 209 -0.27 18.02 -16.94
N ARG A 210 -0.66 16.83 -17.43
CA ARG A 210 -0.76 16.49 -18.85
C ARG A 210 -2.11 16.88 -19.49
N GLY A 211 -2.97 17.62 -18.76
CA GLY A 211 -4.21 18.19 -19.30
C GLY A 211 -5.48 17.35 -19.08
N VAL A 212 -5.38 16.14 -18.53
CA VAL A 212 -6.53 15.33 -18.17
C VAL A 212 -7.08 15.85 -16.84
N LYS A 213 -8.15 16.66 -16.86
CA LYS A 213 -8.69 17.33 -15.68
C LYS A 213 -10.01 16.74 -15.20
N LYS A 214 -10.77 16.09 -16.08
CA LYS A 214 -12.07 15.50 -15.74
C LYS A 214 -11.86 14.25 -14.88
N ARG A 215 -12.64 14.13 -13.80
CA ARG A 215 -12.55 13.01 -12.84
C ARG A 215 -13.92 12.44 -12.56
N VAL A 216 -13.98 11.10 -12.47
CA VAL A 216 -15.14 10.41 -11.93
C VAL A 216 -14.72 9.58 -10.72
N LYS A 217 -15.43 9.70 -9.60
CA LYS A 217 -15.25 8.91 -8.40
C LYS A 217 -16.39 7.91 -8.31
N LEU A 218 -16.07 6.64 -8.17
CA LEU A 218 -17.06 5.60 -7.92
C LEU A 218 -17.35 5.51 -6.43
N THR A 219 -18.61 5.31 -6.08
CA THR A 219 -19.06 5.14 -4.69
C THR A 219 -18.76 3.74 -4.17
N ASP A 220 -18.76 2.74 -5.05
CA ASP A 220 -18.48 1.34 -4.73
C ASP A 220 -17.19 0.87 -5.40
N SER A 221 -16.33 0.25 -4.59
CA SER A 221 -14.94 -0.06 -4.90
C SER A 221 -14.76 -1.38 -5.63
N ASN A 222 -15.65 -1.76 -6.54
CA ASN A 222 -15.41 -2.96 -7.31
C ASN A 222 -14.93 -2.63 -8.72
N TYR A 223 -14.06 -3.47 -9.25
CA TYR A 223 -13.54 -3.33 -10.61
C TYR A 223 -14.64 -3.43 -11.69
N GLY A 224 -15.75 -4.13 -11.40
CA GLY A 224 -16.91 -4.18 -12.28
C GLY A 224 -17.52 -2.80 -12.51
N GLY A 225 -17.59 -1.96 -11.48
CA GLY A 225 -18.08 -0.58 -11.62
C GLY A 225 -17.15 0.29 -12.48
N ILE A 226 -15.83 0.11 -12.39
CA ILE A 226 -14.87 0.82 -13.25
C ILE A 226 -15.12 0.46 -14.73
N ALA A 227 -15.19 -0.82 -14.99
CA ALA A 227 -15.36 -1.34 -16.34
C ALA A 227 -16.70 -0.89 -16.95
N GLU A 228 -17.79 -0.85 -16.19
CA GLU A 228 -19.10 -0.35 -16.62
C GLU A 228 -19.04 1.14 -17.02
N VAL A 229 -18.38 1.97 -16.21
CA VAL A 229 -18.24 3.40 -16.52
C VAL A 229 -17.34 3.62 -17.73
N VAL A 230 -16.31 2.82 -17.94
CA VAL A 230 -15.46 2.91 -19.13
C VAL A 230 -16.24 2.44 -20.36
N SER A 231 -16.94 1.30 -20.31
CA SER A 231 -17.72 0.76 -21.43
C SER A 231 -18.86 1.67 -21.87
N SER A 232 -19.37 2.53 -20.96
CA SER A 232 -20.37 3.56 -21.28
C SER A 232 -19.83 4.71 -22.14
N GLY A 233 -18.55 4.76 -22.43
CA GLY A 233 -17.94 5.75 -23.32
C GLY A 233 -17.60 7.10 -22.69
N ILE A 234 -17.77 7.26 -21.37
CA ILE A 234 -17.58 8.56 -20.68
C ILE A 234 -16.24 8.67 -19.93
N ALA A 235 -15.55 7.54 -19.74
CA ALA A 235 -14.34 7.50 -18.93
C ALA A 235 -13.26 6.57 -19.52
N PHE A 236 -12.06 6.70 -18.97
CA PHE A 236 -10.96 5.76 -19.16
C PHE A 236 -10.30 5.45 -17.82
N TYR A 237 -9.53 4.37 -17.78
CA TYR A 237 -8.77 3.93 -16.62
C TYR A 237 -7.43 3.35 -17.06
N PHE A 238 -6.59 2.90 -16.11
CA PHE A 238 -5.35 2.21 -16.39
C PHE A 238 -5.44 0.72 -16.09
N SER A 239 -4.82 -0.09 -16.94
CA SER A 239 -4.63 -1.53 -16.73
C SER A 239 -3.26 -1.96 -17.20
N MET A 240 -2.82 -3.14 -16.77
CA MET A 240 -1.58 -3.74 -17.25
C MET A 240 -1.67 -4.04 -18.75
N LEU A 241 -0.61 -3.75 -19.50
CA LEU A 241 -0.53 -4.10 -20.91
C LEU A 241 -0.31 -5.60 -21.13
N ASN A 242 0.40 -6.25 -20.21
CA ASN A 242 0.64 -7.68 -20.31
C ASN A 242 -0.65 -8.49 -20.09
N ALA A 243 -1.05 -9.27 -21.08
CA ALA A 243 -2.27 -10.08 -21.07
C ALA A 243 -2.25 -11.20 -20.00
N GLU A 244 -1.08 -11.64 -19.56
CA GLU A 244 -0.94 -12.63 -18.48
C GLU A 244 -1.16 -12.01 -17.09
N SER A 245 -1.12 -10.69 -16.98
CA SER A 245 -1.38 -10.01 -15.70
C SER A 245 -2.84 -10.20 -15.28
N PRO A 246 -3.12 -10.67 -14.06
CA PRO A 246 -4.48 -10.77 -13.55
C PRO A 246 -5.22 -9.43 -13.54
N MET A 247 -4.48 -8.32 -13.54
CA MET A 247 -5.04 -6.96 -13.59
C MET A 247 -5.42 -6.55 -15.04
N HIS A 248 -4.94 -7.26 -16.07
CA HIS A 248 -5.35 -7.04 -17.45
C HIS A 248 -6.81 -7.47 -17.70
N GLY A 249 -7.31 -8.47 -16.96
CA GLY A 249 -8.66 -9.03 -17.09
C GLY A 249 -9.81 -8.09 -16.71
N TYR A 250 -9.53 -6.84 -16.37
CA TYR A 250 -10.56 -5.79 -16.19
C TYR A 250 -11.00 -5.14 -17.52
N ALA A 251 -10.45 -5.56 -18.66
CA ALA A 251 -11.01 -5.27 -19.96
C ALA A 251 -12.30 -6.11 -20.15
N LEU A 252 -13.47 -5.49 -19.93
CA LEU A 252 -14.77 -6.10 -20.23
C LEU A 252 -15.06 -6.09 -21.73
N GLU A 253 -16.16 -6.78 -22.12
CA GLU A 253 -16.54 -7.04 -23.51
C GLU A 253 -16.53 -5.81 -24.44
N ASN A 254 -16.80 -4.60 -23.92
CA ASN A 254 -16.84 -3.36 -24.68
C ASN A 254 -15.64 -2.43 -24.40
N THR A 255 -14.56 -2.94 -23.85
CA THR A 255 -13.35 -2.16 -23.56
C THR A 255 -12.13 -2.79 -24.19
N LYS A 256 -11.09 -2.01 -24.38
CA LYS A 256 -9.78 -2.50 -24.81
C LYS A 256 -8.66 -1.76 -24.10
N VAL A 257 -7.52 -2.40 -23.94
CA VAL A 257 -6.32 -1.80 -23.36
C VAL A 257 -5.39 -1.36 -24.48
N LEU A 258 -5.05 -0.08 -24.51
CA LEU A 258 -4.17 0.49 -25.52
C LEU A 258 -2.90 1.04 -24.87
N PRO A 259 -1.69 0.78 -25.42
CA PRO A 259 -0.48 1.46 -25.00
C PRO A 259 -0.55 2.95 -25.35
N PHE A 260 0.08 3.77 -24.55
CA PHE A 260 0.24 5.19 -24.84
C PHE A 260 1.39 5.43 -25.83
N THR A 261 1.27 6.50 -26.64
CA THR A 261 2.30 6.93 -27.58
C THR A 261 3.19 8.04 -27.01
N ASP A 262 2.71 8.79 -26.03
CA ASP A 262 3.31 10.01 -25.46
C ASP A 262 3.51 9.94 -23.95
N PHE A 263 3.27 8.76 -23.36
CA PHE A 263 3.31 8.53 -21.92
C PHE A 263 3.64 7.05 -21.64
N GLU A 264 4.54 6.79 -20.70
CA GLU A 264 4.95 5.43 -20.33
C GLU A 264 4.75 5.18 -18.84
N PRO A 265 3.50 5.02 -18.38
CA PRO A 265 3.25 4.72 -16.98
C PRO A 265 3.67 3.28 -16.67
N VAL A 266 4.40 3.12 -15.58
CA VAL A 266 4.83 1.80 -15.08
C VAL A 266 4.39 1.64 -13.63
N LEU A 267 4.04 0.42 -13.26
CA LEU A 267 3.75 0.07 -11.87
C LEU A 267 4.81 -0.89 -11.35
N ASP A 268 5.66 -0.35 -10.50
CA ASP A 268 6.74 -1.11 -9.88
C ASP A 268 6.26 -1.87 -8.66
N THR A 269 6.77 -3.09 -8.49
CA THR A 269 6.59 -3.92 -7.30
C THR A 269 7.94 -4.22 -6.69
N ALA A 270 8.03 -4.13 -5.38
CA ALA A 270 9.23 -4.45 -4.63
C ALA A 270 8.93 -5.39 -3.46
N LEU A 271 9.91 -6.20 -3.10
CA LEU A 271 9.97 -6.86 -1.81
C LEU A 271 10.49 -5.86 -0.78
N ILE A 272 9.78 -5.73 0.33
CA ILE A 272 10.10 -4.79 1.41
C ILE A 272 10.25 -5.54 2.73
N TRP A 273 11.14 -5.05 3.58
CA TRP A 273 11.33 -5.53 4.95
C TRP A 273 11.86 -4.40 5.84
N ARG A 274 11.83 -4.60 7.13
CA ARG A 274 12.43 -3.64 8.06
C ARG A 274 13.94 -3.84 8.14
N ARG A 275 14.69 -2.77 7.89
CA ARG A 275 16.16 -2.73 7.95
C ARG A 275 16.71 -3.23 9.28
N ASP A 276 16.11 -2.81 10.38
CA ASP A 276 16.56 -3.13 11.73
C ASP A 276 16.23 -4.56 12.19
N ARG A 277 15.51 -5.32 11.37
CA ARG A 277 15.20 -6.74 11.62
C ARG A 277 16.05 -7.70 10.80
N ALA A 278 16.67 -7.22 9.76
CA ALA A 278 17.57 -7.96 8.88
C ALA A 278 19.01 -7.96 9.42
N ILE A 279 19.19 -8.23 10.72
CA ILE A 279 20.52 -8.25 11.36
C ILE A 279 20.71 -9.62 12.02
N GLY A 280 21.14 -10.59 11.20
CA GLY A 280 21.35 -11.98 11.60
C GLY A 280 20.05 -12.77 11.82
N GLY A 281 20.15 -14.10 11.73
CA GLY A 281 19.05 -15.04 11.89
C GLY A 281 18.30 -15.36 10.60
N ASP A 282 17.21 -16.15 10.72
CA ASP A 282 16.46 -16.73 9.59
C ASP A 282 15.98 -15.67 8.58
N LEU A 283 15.62 -14.48 9.02
CA LEU A 283 15.15 -13.41 8.13
C LEU A 283 16.29 -12.88 7.24
N ASP A 284 17.51 -12.82 7.76
CA ASP A 284 18.68 -12.38 6.99
C ASP A 284 18.99 -13.38 5.88
N GLU A 285 18.92 -14.68 6.18
CA GLU A 285 19.08 -15.75 5.19
C GLU A 285 17.98 -15.72 4.12
N VAL A 286 16.73 -15.49 4.53
CA VAL A 286 15.60 -15.32 3.58
C VAL A 286 15.81 -14.09 2.69
N ILE A 287 16.33 -12.99 3.21
CA ILE A 287 16.62 -11.78 2.42
C ILE A 287 17.81 -12.03 1.48
N ALA A 288 18.85 -12.71 1.93
CA ALA A 288 19.97 -13.09 1.06
C ALA A 288 19.48 -13.96 -0.11
N THR A 289 18.67 -14.96 0.18
CA THR A 289 18.04 -15.83 -0.83
C THR A 289 17.11 -15.00 -1.76
N ALA A 290 16.34 -14.07 -1.22
CA ALA A 290 15.49 -13.20 -2.02
C ALA A 290 16.29 -12.33 -3.00
N ARG A 291 17.43 -11.80 -2.59
CA ARG A 291 18.35 -11.05 -3.47
C ARG A 291 18.86 -11.89 -4.64
N GLU A 292 19.06 -13.18 -4.45
CA GLU A 292 19.44 -14.10 -5.53
C GLU A 292 18.24 -14.44 -6.44
N VAL A 293 17.08 -14.77 -5.85
CA VAL A 293 15.86 -15.15 -6.60
C VAL A 293 15.35 -14.00 -7.44
N PHE A 294 15.48 -12.78 -6.95
CA PHE A 294 15.04 -11.54 -7.62
C PHE A 294 16.19 -10.70 -8.17
N ALA A 295 17.35 -11.33 -8.45
CA ALA A 295 18.54 -10.62 -8.96
C ALA A 295 18.26 -9.89 -10.29
N ASP A 296 17.37 -10.44 -11.10
CA ASP A 296 16.92 -9.87 -12.36
C ASP A 296 15.42 -9.51 -12.27
N PRO A 297 15.07 -8.25 -12.00
CA PRO A 297 13.68 -7.84 -11.90
C PRO A 297 12.89 -8.08 -13.19
N LEU A 298 11.66 -8.56 -13.07
CA LEU A 298 10.79 -8.78 -14.24
C LEU A 298 10.37 -7.44 -14.86
N HIS A 299 10.55 -7.29 -16.17
CA HIS A 299 10.04 -6.18 -16.97
C HIS A 299 8.96 -6.69 -17.92
N LEU A 300 7.71 -6.24 -17.74
CA LEU A 300 6.51 -6.79 -18.40
C LEU A 300 5.65 -5.71 -19.06
#